data_4e38bed2dcf16c27e1c6e9f1d8086f89
#
_entry.id   4e38bed2dcf16c27e1c6e9f1d8086f89
#
_cell.length_a   1.000
_cell.length_b   1.000
_cell.length_c   1.000
_cell.angle_alpha   90.00
_cell.angle_beta   90.00
_cell.angle_gamma   90.00
#
_symmetry.space_group_name_H-M   'P 1'
#
loop_
_entity.id
_entity.type
_entity.pdbx_description
1 polymer ?
#
loop_
_entity_poly.entity_id
_entity_poly.type
_entity_poly.pdbx_seq_one_letter_code
_entity_poly.pdbx_strand_id
1 'polypeptide(L)'
;MSSYPYDINEQCLIVRLTPELATLPFECGNTDGDKDLEDFFHNQAIHFSKERLGQTYCLIDNNGEVAELVAFFTVSNDSIKTTFIPKKAVNKIERKIPGRKHLHTYPAVLLGRLGVNKKYQGREYFIGQQIINYIKIWFSEDDNKTGCRFLVVDA
;
A
#
# COMPACT_ATOMS: atom_id res chain seq x y z
N MET A 1 18.84 9.04 9.35
CA MET A 1 18.53 8.22 10.56
C MET A 1 17.03 8.00 10.63
N SER A 2 16.61 6.75 10.83
CA SER A 2 15.18 6.45 10.92
C SER A 2 14.57 6.96 12.23
N SER A 3 13.36 7.49 12.17
CA SER A 3 12.56 7.85 13.34
C SER A 3 11.86 6.65 13.99
N TYR A 4 11.93 5.47 13.37
CA TYR A 4 11.26 4.26 13.84
C TYR A 4 12.27 3.25 14.39
N PRO A 5 12.01 2.66 15.58
CA PRO A 5 12.87 1.59 16.12
C PRO A 5 13.02 0.39 15.18
N TYR A 6 11.94 0.06 14.46
CA TYR A 6 11.94 -0.96 13.41
C TYR A 6 11.65 -0.27 12.10
N ASP A 7 12.68 -0.10 11.26
CA ASP A 7 12.54 0.61 9.98
C ASP A 7 12.37 -0.41 8.85
N ILE A 8 11.22 -0.39 8.19
CA ILE A 8 10.93 -1.36 7.11
C ILE A 8 11.91 -1.23 5.95
N ASN A 9 12.45 -0.04 5.70
CA ASN A 9 13.42 0.15 4.61
C ASN A 9 14.77 -0.52 4.91
N GLU A 10 15.12 -0.65 6.19
CA GLU A 10 16.36 -1.31 6.61
C GLU A 10 16.15 -2.79 6.89
N GLN A 11 15.01 -3.16 7.46
CA GLN A 11 14.76 -4.51 7.96
C GLN A 11 14.09 -5.43 6.96
N CYS A 12 13.38 -4.88 5.98
CA CYS A 12 12.56 -5.66 5.06
C CYS A 12 12.99 -5.51 3.61
N LEU A 13 12.81 -6.59 2.87
CA LEU A 13 12.73 -6.53 1.41
C LEU A 13 11.27 -6.32 1.05
N ILE A 14 11.01 -5.39 0.15
CA ILE A 14 9.64 -5.18 -0.37
C ILE A 14 9.60 -5.78 -1.76
N VAL A 15 8.88 -6.88 -1.90
CA VAL A 15 8.88 -7.69 -3.12
C VAL A 15 7.45 -8.00 -3.56
N ARG A 16 7.30 -8.18 -4.86
CA ARG A 16 6.02 -8.57 -5.45
C ARG A 16 5.61 -9.95 -4.96
N LEU A 17 4.32 -10.13 -4.68
CA LEU A 17 3.79 -11.42 -4.27
C LEU A 17 4.02 -12.47 -5.36
N THR A 18 4.48 -13.65 -4.95
CA THR A 18 4.61 -14.84 -5.79
C THR A 18 3.76 -15.95 -5.18
N PRO A 19 3.46 -17.03 -5.95
CA PRO A 19 2.74 -18.18 -5.39
C PRO A 19 3.42 -18.76 -4.15
N GLU A 20 4.75 -18.79 -4.13
CA GLU A 20 5.52 -19.28 -2.97
C GLU A 20 5.33 -18.38 -1.76
N LEU A 21 5.40 -17.07 -1.95
CA LEU A 21 5.23 -16.11 -0.86
C LEU A 21 3.81 -16.15 -0.28
N ALA A 22 2.82 -16.46 -1.12
CA ALA A 22 1.42 -16.57 -0.68
C ALA A 22 1.19 -17.74 0.29
N THR A 23 2.15 -18.64 0.42
CA THR A 23 2.07 -19.76 1.37
C THR A 23 2.68 -19.45 2.74
N LEU A 24 3.32 -18.28 2.88
CA LEU A 24 3.93 -17.89 4.16
C LEU A 24 2.87 -17.72 5.24
N PRO A 25 3.18 -18.07 6.49
CA PRO A 25 2.24 -17.86 7.58
C PRO A 25 1.84 -16.39 7.70
N PHE A 26 0.54 -16.14 7.74
CA PHE A 26 -0.01 -14.82 7.96
C PHE A 26 -1.24 -14.90 8.84
N GLU A 27 -1.17 -14.28 10.01
CA GLU A 27 -2.27 -14.09 10.95
C GLU A 27 -2.26 -12.63 11.39
N CYS A 28 -3.40 -11.98 11.30
CA CYS A 28 -3.48 -10.57 11.68
C CYS A 28 -4.50 -10.30 12.82
N GLY A 29 -5.29 -11.27 13.20
CA GLY A 29 -6.25 -11.14 14.29
C GLY A 29 -7.41 -12.12 14.19
N ASN A 30 -8.45 -11.86 14.99
CA ASN A 30 -9.59 -12.78 15.13
C ASN A 30 -10.92 -12.22 14.66
N THR A 31 -10.96 -10.97 14.18
CA THR A 31 -12.20 -10.40 13.66
C THR A 31 -12.53 -10.98 12.28
N ASP A 32 -13.77 -10.81 11.83
CA ASP A 32 -14.17 -11.24 10.49
C ASP A 32 -13.35 -10.52 9.41
N GLY A 33 -13.06 -9.24 9.62
CA GLY A 33 -12.21 -8.46 8.72
C GLY A 33 -10.78 -9.00 8.67
N ASP A 34 -10.22 -9.41 9.81
CA ASP A 34 -8.90 -10.03 9.88
C ASP A 34 -8.86 -11.34 9.10
N LYS A 35 -9.88 -12.17 9.28
CA LYS A 35 -9.97 -13.44 8.56
C LYS A 35 -10.15 -13.25 7.06
N ASP A 36 -10.86 -12.21 6.64
CA ASP A 36 -11.01 -11.85 5.25
C ASP A 36 -9.67 -11.42 4.63
N LEU A 37 -8.86 -10.66 5.37
CA LEU A 37 -7.51 -10.28 4.93
C LEU A 37 -6.60 -11.51 4.78
N GLU A 38 -6.65 -12.43 5.72
CA GLU A 38 -5.87 -13.67 5.67
C GLU A 38 -6.27 -14.50 4.45
N ASP A 39 -7.56 -14.66 4.21
CA ASP A 39 -8.07 -15.39 3.06
C ASP A 39 -7.67 -14.70 1.74
N PHE A 40 -7.79 -13.39 1.69
CA PHE A 40 -7.35 -12.63 0.52
C PHE A 40 -5.87 -12.89 0.21
N PHE A 41 -5.01 -12.78 1.22
CA PHE A 41 -3.57 -12.98 1.03
C PHE A 41 -3.26 -14.38 0.50
N HIS A 42 -3.81 -15.41 1.15
CA HIS A 42 -3.48 -16.81 0.80
C HIS A 42 -4.16 -17.30 -0.46
N ASN A 43 -5.39 -16.86 -0.74
CA ASN A 43 -6.24 -17.51 -1.74
C ASN A 43 -6.68 -16.61 -2.90
N GLN A 44 -6.58 -15.29 -2.78
CA GLN A 44 -7.15 -14.37 -3.76
C GLN A 44 -6.13 -13.43 -4.41
N ALA A 45 -5.10 -13.02 -3.68
CA ALA A 45 -4.19 -11.95 -4.12
C ALA A 45 -3.46 -12.28 -5.43
N ILE A 46 -2.99 -13.51 -5.59
CA ILE A 46 -2.33 -13.96 -6.83
C ILE A 46 -3.30 -13.85 -8.01
N HIS A 47 -4.54 -14.28 -7.80
CA HIS A 47 -5.58 -14.22 -8.82
C HIS A 47 -5.90 -12.77 -9.21
N PHE A 48 -5.98 -11.89 -8.23
CA PHE A 48 -6.16 -10.46 -8.42
C PHE A 48 -5.06 -9.87 -9.33
N SER A 49 -3.80 -10.27 -9.09
CA SER A 49 -2.67 -9.84 -9.92
C SER A 49 -2.79 -10.33 -11.35
N LYS A 50 -3.16 -11.59 -11.53
CA LYS A 50 -3.33 -12.19 -12.87
C LYS A 50 -4.43 -11.49 -13.67
N GLU A 51 -5.50 -11.11 -13.02
CA GLU A 51 -6.62 -10.41 -13.64
C GLU A 51 -6.36 -8.89 -13.75
N ARG A 52 -5.18 -8.43 -13.31
CA ARG A 52 -4.76 -7.01 -13.38
C ARG A 52 -5.70 -6.07 -12.60
N LEU A 53 -6.27 -6.58 -11.51
CA LEU A 53 -7.15 -5.79 -10.63
C LEU A 53 -6.38 -5.06 -9.55
N GLY A 54 -5.19 -5.54 -9.21
CA GLY A 54 -4.31 -4.92 -8.23
C GLY A 54 -3.04 -5.72 -8.08
N GLN A 55 -1.99 -5.08 -7.58
CA GLN A 55 -0.70 -5.72 -7.32
C GLN A 55 -0.46 -5.78 -5.83
N THR A 56 -0.06 -6.96 -5.35
CA THR A 56 0.25 -7.18 -3.94
C THR A 56 1.76 -7.26 -3.75
N TYR A 57 2.22 -6.61 -2.70
CA TYR A 57 3.63 -6.56 -2.30
C TYR A 57 3.77 -7.08 -0.88
N CYS A 58 4.86 -7.78 -0.64
CA CYS A 58 5.18 -8.36 0.66
C CYS A 58 6.39 -7.67 1.26
N LEU A 59 6.33 -7.44 2.57
CA LEU A 59 7.47 -7.01 3.36
C LEU A 59 8.06 -8.26 4.02
N ILE A 60 9.26 -8.63 3.64
CA ILE A 60 9.94 -9.85 4.11
C ILE A 60 11.15 -9.47 4.95
N ASP A 61 11.18 -9.95 6.18
CA ASP A 61 12.32 -9.80 7.07
C ASP A 61 13.19 -11.05 7.00
N ASN A 62 14.40 -10.87 6.47
CA ASN A 62 15.40 -11.93 6.29
C ASN A 62 16.49 -11.95 7.36
N ASN A 63 16.37 -11.14 8.41
CA ASN A 63 17.44 -10.97 9.38
C ASN A 63 17.57 -12.15 10.35
N GLY A 64 16.54 -12.98 10.49
CA GLY A 64 16.57 -14.19 11.30
C GLY A 64 16.98 -15.43 10.51
N GLU A 65 16.90 -16.59 11.15
CA GLU A 65 17.20 -17.87 10.52
C GLU A 65 16.19 -18.24 9.43
N VAL A 66 14.94 -17.80 9.60
CA VAL A 66 13.85 -18.06 8.67
C VAL A 66 13.27 -16.72 8.22
N ALA A 67 13.06 -16.56 6.92
CA ALA A 67 12.40 -15.38 6.40
C ALA A 67 10.95 -15.30 6.90
N GLU A 68 10.56 -14.12 7.37
CA GLU A 68 9.21 -13.91 7.92
C GLU A 68 8.46 -12.87 7.08
N LEU A 69 7.17 -13.10 6.88
CA LEU A 69 6.27 -12.10 6.33
C LEU A 69 5.89 -11.12 7.43
N VAL A 70 6.30 -9.88 7.28
CA VAL A 70 5.97 -8.80 8.23
C VAL A 70 4.59 -8.24 7.92
N ALA A 71 4.32 -7.99 6.65
CA ALA A 71 3.08 -7.37 6.20
C ALA A 71 2.92 -7.54 4.70
N PHE A 72 1.72 -7.28 4.22
CA PHE A 72 1.48 -7.14 2.79
C PHE A 72 0.57 -5.94 2.53
N PHE A 73 0.61 -5.44 1.30
CA PHE A 73 -0.33 -4.41 0.87
C PHE A 73 -0.65 -4.60 -0.61
N THR A 74 -1.85 -4.17 -1.00
CA THR A 74 -2.33 -4.25 -2.37
C THR A 74 -2.66 -2.86 -2.88
N VAL A 75 -2.11 -2.52 -4.04
CA VAL A 75 -2.33 -1.22 -4.68
C VAL A 75 -2.95 -1.42 -6.05
N SER A 76 -3.77 -0.47 -6.45
CA SER A 76 -4.39 -0.45 -7.78
C SER A 76 -4.54 0.99 -8.26
N ASN A 77 -4.76 1.15 -9.56
CA ASN A 77 -5.07 2.46 -10.12
C ASN A 77 -6.45 2.91 -9.67
N ASP A 78 -6.57 4.20 -9.41
CA ASP A 78 -7.83 4.79 -9.02
C ASP A 78 -7.93 6.20 -9.61
N SER A 79 -9.06 6.81 -9.42
CA SER A 79 -9.26 8.22 -9.72
C SER A 79 -10.16 8.82 -8.64
N ILE A 80 -9.91 10.07 -8.30
CA ILE A 80 -10.73 10.78 -7.32
C ILE A 80 -11.43 11.93 -8.02
N LYS A 81 -12.75 12.01 -7.89
CA LYS A 81 -13.55 13.09 -8.45
C LYS A 81 -13.31 14.38 -7.67
N THR A 82 -13.20 15.49 -8.36
CA THR A 82 -12.97 16.80 -7.75
C THR A 82 -14.09 17.17 -6.75
N THR A 83 -15.29 16.63 -6.94
CA THR A 83 -16.41 16.84 -6.00
C THR A 83 -16.17 16.26 -4.62
N PHE A 84 -15.25 15.30 -4.49
CA PHE A 84 -14.87 14.70 -3.21
C PHE A 84 -13.66 15.39 -2.56
N ILE A 85 -13.12 16.42 -3.21
CA ILE A 85 -11.95 17.16 -2.70
C ILE A 85 -12.45 18.55 -2.25
N PRO A 86 -12.01 19.05 -1.08
CA PRO A 86 -12.38 20.40 -0.67
C PRO A 86 -12.05 21.42 -1.75
N LYS A 87 -12.99 22.32 -2.04
CA LYS A 87 -12.85 23.32 -3.10
C LYS A 87 -11.54 24.13 -2.98
N LYS A 88 -11.14 24.44 -1.78
CA LYS A 88 -9.90 25.17 -1.50
C LYS A 88 -8.67 24.39 -1.96
N ALA A 89 -8.68 23.07 -1.75
CA ALA A 89 -7.60 22.19 -2.20
C ALA A 89 -7.60 22.03 -3.73
N VAL A 90 -8.77 21.94 -4.34
CA VAL A 90 -8.91 21.88 -5.82
C VAL A 90 -8.32 23.14 -6.45
N ASN A 91 -8.67 24.31 -5.94
CA ASN A 91 -8.15 25.59 -6.44
C ASN A 91 -6.63 25.67 -6.34
N LYS A 92 -6.07 25.19 -5.23
CA LYS A 92 -4.62 25.17 -5.02
C LYS A 92 -3.92 24.25 -6.03
N ILE A 93 -4.52 23.11 -6.34
CA ILE A 93 -3.99 22.17 -7.33
C ILE A 93 -4.08 22.75 -8.74
N GLU A 94 -5.22 23.33 -9.09
CA GLU A 94 -5.46 23.90 -10.44
C GLU A 94 -4.45 24.99 -10.79
N ARG A 95 -3.99 25.77 -9.81
CA ARG A 95 -2.96 26.79 -10.05
C ARG A 95 -1.65 26.20 -10.56
N LYS A 96 -1.38 24.94 -10.27
CA LYS A 96 -0.16 24.23 -10.67
C LYS A 96 -0.32 23.50 -11.99
N ILE A 97 -1.55 23.40 -12.49
CA ILE A 97 -1.82 22.70 -13.75
C ILE A 97 -1.49 23.63 -14.92
N PRO A 98 -0.70 23.16 -15.91
CA PRO A 98 -0.41 23.96 -17.10
C PRO A 98 -1.71 24.41 -17.80
N GLY A 99 -1.82 25.71 -18.09
CA GLY A 99 -3.02 26.29 -18.70
C GLY A 99 -4.20 26.41 -17.74
N ARG A 100 -4.03 26.13 -16.47
CA ARG A 100 -5.08 26.18 -15.44
C ARG A 100 -6.35 25.40 -15.82
N LYS A 101 -6.15 24.23 -16.44
CA LYS A 101 -7.28 23.38 -16.82
C LYS A 101 -8.06 22.90 -15.60
N HIS A 102 -9.38 22.95 -15.72
CA HIS A 102 -10.26 22.38 -14.72
C HIS A 102 -10.48 20.91 -15.06
N LEU A 103 -10.04 20.01 -14.17
CA LEU A 103 -10.21 18.58 -14.36
C LEU A 103 -11.34 18.05 -13.46
N HIS A 104 -12.10 17.09 -13.96
CA HIS A 104 -13.17 16.46 -13.19
C HIS A 104 -12.66 15.35 -12.28
N THR A 105 -11.53 14.75 -12.63
CA THR A 105 -10.91 13.67 -11.86
C THR A 105 -9.39 13.84 -11.84
N TYR A 106 -8.79 13.32 -10.79
CA TYR A 106 -7.33 13.25 -10.67
C TYR A 106 -6.88 11.81 -10.54
N PRO A 107 -5.72 11.46 -11.14
CA PRO A 107 -5.18 10.11 -11.00
C PRO A 107 -4.77 9.86 -9.55
N ALA A 108 -5.05 8.64 -9.09
CA ALA A 108 -4.76 8.23 -7.73
C ALA A 108 -4.28 6.78 -7.69
N VAL A 109 -3.64 6.40 -6.60
CA VAL A 109 -3.39 5.01 -6.27
C VAL A 109 -4.26 4.65 -5.08
N LEU A 110 -4.92 3.49 -5.14
CA LEU A 110 -5.73 2.96 -4.05
C LEU A 110 -4.91 1.94 -3.27
N LEU A 111 -4.75 2.18 -1.98
CA LEU A 111 -4.29 1.17 -1.04
C LEU A 111 -5.54 0.42 -0.57
N GLY A 112 -5.88 -0.66 -1.26
CA GLY A 112 -7.13 -1.38 -1.04
C GLY A 112 -7.06 -2.39 0.08
N ARG A 113 -5.87 -2.96 0.31
CA ARG A 113 -5.65 -3.96 1.36
C ARG A 113 -4.32 -3.71 2.03
N LEU A 114 -4.31 -3.82 3.34
CA LEU A 114 -3.10 -3.71 4.17
C LEU A 114 -3.25 -4.64 5.35
N GLY A 115 -2.39 -5.64 5.43
CA GLY A 115 -2.39 -6.58 6.54
C GLY A 115 -1.02 -6.64 7.19
N VAL A 116 -0.98 -6.57 8.52
CA VAL A 116 0.26 -6.68 9.30
C VAL A 116 0.19 -7.96 10.11
N ASN A 117 1.24 -8.78 10.01
CA ASN A 117 1.32 -10.01 10.77
C ASN A 117 1.30 -9.69 12.27
N LYS A 118 0.60 -10.52 13.04
CA LYS A 118 0.32 -10.30 14.47
C LYS A 118 1.58 -9.97 15.27
N LYS A 119 2.68 -10.67 15.00
CA LYS A 119 3.97 -10.45 15.66
C LYS A 119 4.48 -9.00 15.53
N TYR A 120 4.14 -8.34 14.41
CA TYR A 120 4.64 -7.00 14.07
C TYR A 120 3.58 -5.91 14.29
N GLN A 121 2.47 -6.23 14.89
CA GLN A 121 1.48 -5.26 15.34
C GLN A 121 1.93 -4.71 16.69
N GLY A 122 1.76 -3.44 16.88
CA GLY A 122 2.12 -2.82 18.11
C GLY A 122 2.75 -1.44 17.92
N ARG A 123 2.81 -0.70 18.99
CA ARG A 123 3.24 0.69 18.96
C ARG A 123 4.72 0.86 18.64
N GLU A 124 5.55 -0.15 18.93
CA GLU A 124 6.98 -0.10 18.62
C GLU A 124 7.30 -0.30 17.15
N TYR A 125 6.37 -0.84 16.37
CA TYR A 125 6.64 -1.16 14.97
C TYR A 125 6.11 -0.11 13.99
N PHE A 126 4.90 0.40 14.18
CA PHE A 126 4.26 1.39 13.29
C PHE A 126 4.26 0.95 11.81
N ILE A 127 4.07 -0.34 11.55
CA ILE A 127 4.22 -0.89 10.19
C ILE A 127 3.24 -0.23 9.20
N GLY A 128 1.98 -0.12 9.57
CA GLY A 128 0.96 0.49 8.69
C GLY A 128 1.32 1.92 8.30
N GLN A 129 1.76 2.73 9.25
CA GLN A 129 2.16 4.12 8.99
C GLN A 129 3.38 4.17 8.06
N GLN A 130 4.35 3.29 8.29
CA GLN A 130 5.54 3.24 7.44
C GLN A 130 5.21 2.81 6.01
N ILE A 131 4.28 1.87 5.84
CA ILE A 131 3.82 1.44 4.51
C ILE A 131 3.16 2.60 3.78
N ILE A 132 2.28 3.34 4.44
CA ILE A 132 1.63 4.51 3.83
C ILE A 132 2.66 5.53 3.39
N ASN A 133 3.65 5.83 4.22
CA ASN A 133 4.73 6.75 3.87
C ASN A 133 5.56 6.23 2.69
N TYR A 134 5.85 4.94 2.68
CA TYR A 134 6.57 4.30 1.58
C TYR A 134 5.81 4.45 0.26
N ILE A 135 4.51 4.18 0.25
CA ILE A 135 3.68 4.28 -0.96
C ILE A 135 3.64 5.71 -1.49
N LYS A 136 3.53 6.70 -0.61
CA LYS A 136 3.54 8.12 -1.00
C LYS A 136 4.81 8.49 -1.75
N ILE A 137 5.95 8.04 -1.27
CA ILE A 137 7.25 8.31 -1.90
C ILE A 137 7.36 7.52 -3.20
N TRP A 138 7.02 6.25 -3.16
CA TRP A 138 7.16 5.33 -4.29
C TRP A 138 6.35 5.77 -5.50
N PHE A 139 5.10 6.19 -5.30
CA PHE A 139 4.24 6.63 -6.39
C PHE A 139 4.47 8.09 -6.81
N SER A 140 5.37 8.80 -6.14
CA SER A 140 5.79 10.15 -6.55
C SER A 140 7.16 10.17 -7.25
N GLU A 141 7.79 9.01 -7.40
CA GLU A 141 9.09 8.92 -8.09
C GLU A 141 8.95 9.18 -9.60
N ASP A 142 9.99 9.78 -10.18
CA ASP A 142 9.99 10.18 -11.59
C ASP A 142 9.97 9.00 -12.57
N ASP A 143 10.36 7.82 -12.13
CA ASP A 143 10.36 6.60 -12.96
C ASP A 143 9.01 5.89 -13.02
N ASN A 144 7.98 6.40 -12.36
CA ASN A 144 6.64 5.87 -12.49
C ASN A 144 6.14 6.01 -13.94
N LYS A 145 5.54 4.95 -14.41
CA LYS A 145 5.04 4.91 -15.80
C LYS A 145 3.79 5.74 -16.01
N THR A 146 3.15 6.18 -14.95
CA THR A 146 1.92 6.98 -15.02
C THR A 146 1.93 8.02 -13.90
N GLY A 147 1.16 9.09 -14.09
CA GLY A 147 1.01 10.09 -13.05
C GLY A 147 0.13 9.59 -11.90
N CYS A 148 0.46 10.02 -10.69
CA CYS A 148 -0.33 9.75 -9.50
C CYS A 148 -0.33 11.01 -8.62
N ARG A 149 -1.52 11.54 -8.35
CA ARG A 149 -1.65 12.78 -7.58
C ARG A 149 -2.06 12.52 -6.14
N PHE A 150 -2.85 11.49 -5.90
CA PHE A 150 -3.40 11.19 -4.57
C PHE A 150 -3.20 9.74 -4.19
N LEU A 151 -3.06 9.51 -2.90
CA LEU A 151 -3.18 8.18 -2.31
C LEU A 151 -4.54 8.10 -1.62
N VAL A 152 -5.31 7.09 -2.01
CA VAL A 152 -6.60 6.79 -1.41
C VAL A 152 -6.43 5.54 -0.55
N VAL A 153 -6.88 5.61 0.69
CA VAL A 153 -6.84 4.46 1.61
C VAL A 153 -8.28 4.01 1.84
N ASP A 154 -8.53 2.75 1.55
CA ASP A 154 -9.83 2.14 1.79
C ASP A 154 -9.88 1.70 3.26
N ALA A 155 -10.82 2.28 3.98
CA ALA A 155 -10.94 2.03 5.42
C ALA A 155 -11.79 0.80 5.71
#